data_f200057ab031be227e93d4a6d89f15aa
#
_entry.id   f200057ab031be227e93d4a6d89f15aa
#
_cell.length_a   1.000
_cell.length_b   1.000
_cell.length_c   1.000
_cell.angle_alpha   90.00
_cell.angle_beta   90.00
_cell.angle_gamma   90.00
#
_symmetry.space_group_name_H-M   'P 1'
#
loop_
_entity.id
_entity.type
_entity.pdbx_description
1 polymer ?
#
loop_
_entity_poly.entity_id
_entity_poly.type
_entity_poly.pdbx_seq_one_letter_code
_entity_poly.pdbx_strand_id
1 'polypeptide(L)'
;MGHILIVDDEKDIRQLIADILKDEGFSTRSAGNSTECINEINLAPPDLLVLDIWLKDSNMDGIDILKIAQRDNPDVPVVIISGHGNIEIAVAAIKQGAFDFIEKPFNTDQLLVVINRAMEVSKLRRENSSYRIQQVMKSEMIGKSTVFKNLKNNLDKVVKSNSRVLLNGPAGSGKEVAARYIHINSNRKN
;
A
#
# COMPACT_ATOMS: atom_id res chain seq x y z
N MET A 1 10.16 6.39 -11.76
CA MET A 1 9.83 5.19 -12.55
C MET A 1 9.35 4.14 -11.58
N GLY A 2 8.25 3.44 -11.91
CA GLY A 2 7.71 2.42 -11.03
C GLY A 2 8.45 1.09 -11.16
N HIS A 3 8.56 0.36 -10.06
CA HIS A 3 9.22 -0.94 -10.00
C HIS A 3 8.19 -2.06 -9.86
N ILE A 4 8.13 -2.97 -10.84
CA ILE A 4 7.11 -4.02 -10.93
C ILE A 4 7.77 -5.39 -10.72
N LEU A 5 7.21 -6.20 -9.80
CA LEU A 5 7.59 -7.59 -9.63
C LEU A 5 6.62 -8.50 -10.39
N ILE A 6 7.14 -9.34 -11.26
CA ILE A 6 6.38 -10.29 -12.08
C ILE A 6 6.63 -11.70 -11.55
N VAL A 7 5.55 -12.40 -11.21
CA VAL A 7 5.60 -13.75 -10.63
C VAL A 7 4.75 -14.69 -11.48
N ASP A 8 5.42 -15.63 -12.12
CA ASP A 8 4.83 -16.63 -13.03
C ASP A 8 5.81 -17.79 -13.14
N ASP A 9 5.37 -19.04 -13.20
CA ASP A 9 6.27 -20.18 -13.36
C ASP A 9 6.82 -20.29 -14.80
N GLU A 10 6.09 -19.78 -15.79
CA GLU A 10 6.49 -19.79 -17.19
C GLU A 10 7.48 -18.64 -17.51
N LYS A 11 8.74 -18.99 -17.75
CA LYS A 11 9.81 -18.00 -18.04
C LYS A 11 9.48 -17.10 -19.23
N ASP A 12 8.88 -17.67 -20.28
CA ASP A 12 8.55 -16.93 -21.51
C ASP A 12 7.48 -15.88 -21.26
N ILE A 13 6.50 -16.19 -20.41
CA ILE A 13 5.46 -15.24 -19.99
C ILE A 13 6.07 -14.12 -19.16
N ARG A 14 6.94 -14.45 -18.18
CA ARG A 14 7.66 -13.43 -17.40
C ARG A 14 8.45 -12.49 -18.28
N GLN A 15 9.16 -13.04 -19.28
CA GLN A 15 9.97 -12.24 -20.20
C GLN A 15 9.10 -11.36 -21.08
N LEU A 16 8.02 -11.90 -21.65
CA LEU A 16 7.06 -11.13 -22.46
C LEU A 16 6.50 -9.93 -21.69
N ILE A 17 6.00 -10.17 -20.46
CA ILE A 17 5.46 -9.10 -19.62
C ILE A 17 6.56 -8.08 -19.28
N ALA A 18 7.76 -8.56 -18.95
CA ALA A 18 8.88 -7.68 -18.61
C ALA A 18 9.28 -6.78 -19.78
N ASP A 19 9.30 -7.29 -21.01
CA ASP A 19 9.67 -6.52 -22.19
C ASP A 19 8.61 -5.46 -22.51
N ILE A 20 7.31 -5.84 -22.48
CA ILE A 20 6.20 -4.87 -22.62
C ILE A 20 6.32 -3.74 -21.60
N LEU A 21 6.56 -4.06 -20.33
CA LEU A 21 6.64 -3.06 -19.27
C LEU A 21 7.89 -2.19 -19.34
N LYS A 22 9.02 -2.73 -19.81
CA LYS A 22 10.24 -1.96 -20.03
C LYS A 22 10.10 -0.96 -21.17
N ASP A 23 9.42 -1.33 -22.24
CA ASP A 23 9.13 -0.46 -23.38
C ASP A 23 8.30 0.77 -22.94
N GLU A 24 7.44 0.60 -21.92
CA GLU A 24 6.67 1.68 -21.28
C GLU A 24 7.45 2.42 -20.16
N GLY A 25 8.73 2.10 -19.97
CA GLY A 25 9.62 2.79 -19.03
C GLY A 25 9.54 2.31 -17.58
N PHE A 26 8.91 1.16 -17.31
CA PHE A 26 8.92 0.54 -15.98
C PHE A 26 10.21 -0.26 -15.75
N SER A 27 10.67 -0.32 -14.51
CA SER A 27 11.69 -1.28 -14.11
C SER A 27 11.02 -2.56 -13.61
N THR A 28 11.58 -3.73 -13.99
CA THR A 28 10.97 -5.01 -13.66
C THR A 28 11.95 -5.93 -12.94
N ARG A 29 11.42 -6.70 -11.98
CA ARG A 29 12.05 -7.91 -11.43
C ARG A 29 11.12 -9.09 -11.68
N SER A 30 11.63 -10.31 -11.59
CA SER A 30 10.82 -11.50 -11.83
C SER A 30 11.15 -12.61 -10.84
N ALA A 31 10.15 -13.43 -10.51
CA ALA A 31 10.25 -14.61 -9.68
C ALA A 31 9.50 -15.77 -10.35
N GLY A 32 10.05 -16.97 -10.28
CA GLY A 32 9.46 -18.18 -10.88
C GLY A 32 8.62 -19.01 -9.92
N ASN A 33 8.64 -18.70 -8.61
CA ASN A 33 7.95 -19.45 -7.57
C ASN A 33 7.69 -18.58 -6.34
N SER A 34 6.94 -19.12 -5.37
CA SER A 34 6.58 -18.40 -4.14
C SER A 34 7.78 -18.00 -3.28
N THR A 35 8.78 -18.84 -3.19
CA THR A 35 9.99 -18.57 -2.37
C THR A 35 10.77 -17.40 -2.94
N GLU A 36 11.00 -17.37 -4.25
CA GLU A 36 11.65 -16.25 -4.93
C GLU A 36 10.83 -14.98 -4.78
N CYS A 37 9.50 -15.06 -4.96
CA CYS A 37 8.60 -13.93 -4.83
C CYS A 37 8.71 -13.27 -3.45
N ILE A 38 8.61 -14.05 -2.38
CA ILE A 38 8.71 -13.54 -1.00
C ILE A 38 10.10 -12.94 -0.73
N ASN A 39 11.16 -13.56 -1.22
CA ASN A 39 12.52 -13.02 -1.09
C ASN A 39 12.65 -11.66 -1.79
N GLU A 40 12.10 -11.53 -3.01
CA GLU A 40 12.13 -10.28 -3.77
C GLU A 40 11.31 -9.18 -3.10
N ILE A 41 10.14 -9.49 -2.53
CA ILE A 41 9.32 -8.54 -1.77
C ILE A 41 10.07 -8.07 -0.51
N ASN A 42 10.71 -9.00 0.22
CA ASN A 42 11.44 -8.67 1.44
C ASN A 42 12.72 -7.86 1.17
N LEU A 43 13.38 -8.10 0.04
CA LEU A 43 14.56 -7.34 -0.37
C LEU A 43 14.20 -5.86 -0.65
N ALA A 44 13.16 -5.66 -1.44
CA ALA A 44 12.61 -4.34 -1.72
C ALA A 44 11.14 -4.46 -2.17
N PRO A 45 10.17 -3.92 -1.41
CA PRO A 45 8.78 -3.94 -1.81
C PRO A 45 8.59 -3.28 -3.19
N PRO A 46 7.88 -3.95 -4.13
CA PRO A 46 7.63 -3.38 -5.45
C PRO A 46 6.56 -2.27 -5.38
N ASP A 47 6.43 -1.50 -6.47
CA ASP A 47 5.32 -0.55 -6.62
C ASP A 47 4.03 -1.23 -7.07
N LEU A 48 4.17 -2.41 -7.70
CA LEU A 48 3.08 -3.26 -8.16
C LEU A 48 3.57 -4.71 -8.26
N LEU A 49 2.70 -5.65 -7.93
CA LEU A 49 2.91 -7.09 -8.09
C LEU A 49 1.98 -7.61 -9.20
N VAL A 50 2.58 -8.24 -10.21
CA VAL A 50 1.88 -9.03 -11.23
C VAL A 50 2.07 -10.49 -10.86
N LEU A 51 0.99 -11.24 -10.66
CA LEU A 51 1.04 -12.54 -10.00
C LEU A 51 0.16 -13.57 -10.71
N ASP A 52 0.78 -14.66 -11.17
CA ASP A 52 0.00 -15.83 -11.59
C ASP A 52 -0.55 -16.58 -10.38
N ILE A 53 -1.76 -17.10 -10.53
CA ILE A 53 -2.40 -17.93 -9.49
C ILE A 53 -1.77 -19.31 -9.43
N TRP A 54 -1.50 -19.91 -10.59
CA TRP A 54 -1.05 -21.30 -10.70
C TRP A 54 0.46 -21.37 -10.88
N LEU A 55 1.17 -21.42 -9.75
CA LEU A 55 2.64 -21.57 -9.74
C LEU A 55 3.00 -23.04 -9.57
N LYS A 56 3.48 -23.68 -10.63
CA LYS A 56 4.01 -25.05 -10.56
C LYS A 56 5.25 -25.09 -9.66
N ASP A 57 5.48 -26.23 -9.04
CA ASP A 57 6.62 -26.47 -8.15
C ASP A 57 6.79 -25.42 -7.02
N SER A 58 5.67 -24.82 -6.60
CA SER A 58 5.61 -23.79 -5.55
C SER A 58 4.92 -24.34 -4.30
N ASN A 59 5.44 -23.99 -3.12
CA ASN A 59 4.85 -24.38 -1.82
C ASN A 59 3.55 -23.61 -1.50
N MET A 60 3.29 -22.51 -2.21
CA MET A 60 2.10 -21.67 -2.06
C MET A 60 1.57 -21.30 -3.45
N ASP A 61 0.27 -21.20 -3.57
CA ASP A 61 -0.37 -20.66 -4.78
C ASP A 61 -0.38 -19.12 -4.80
N GLY A 62 -0.80 -18.53 -5.91
CA GLY A 62 -0.83 -17.08 -6.05
C GLY A 62 -1.83 -16.41 -5.10
N ILE A 63 -2.87 -17.10 -4.67
CA ILE A 63 -3.84 -16.57 -3.71
C ILE A 63 -3.22 -16.46 -2.30
N ASP A 64 -2.37 -17.40 -1.91
CA ASP A 64 -1.66 -17.33 -0.63
C ASP A 64 -0.61 -16.22 -0.63
N ILE A 65 0.10 -16.04 -1.75
CA ILE A 65 1.03 -14.92 -1.94
C ILE A 65 0.27 -13.59 -1.89
N LEU A 66 -0.90 -13.49 -2.52
CA LEU A 66 -1.76 -12.30 -2.45
C LEU A 66 -2.10 -11.91 -1.01
N LYS A 67 -2.52 -12.89 -0.18
CA LYS A 67 -2.84 -12.66 1.24
C LYS A 67 -1.63 -12.13 2.02
N ILE A 68 -0.45 -12.70 1.79
CA ILE A 68 0.80 -12.26 2.43
C ILE A 68 1.14 -10.84 1.98
N ALA A 69 1.10 -10.58 0.67
CA ALA A 69 1.40 -9.25 0.12
C ALA A 69 0.46 -8.18 0.67
N GLN A 70 -0.84 -8.45 0.75
CA GLN A 70 -1.84 -7.52 1.31
C GLN A 70 -1.67 -7.29 2.81
N ARG A 71 -1.26 -8.31 3.57
CA ARG A 71 -1.01 -8.17 5.01
C ARG A 71 0.23 -7.33 5.29
N ASP A 72 1.33 -7.60 4.59
CA ASP A 72 2.64 -7.06 4.90
C ASP A 72 2.94 -5.75 4.14
N ASN A 73 2.32 -5.56 2.96
CA ASN A 73 2.47 -4.41 2.09
C ASN A 73 1.10 -3.94 1.52
N PRO A 74 0.18 -3.45 2.34
CA PRO A 74 -1.21 -3.15 1.93
C PRO A 74 -1.32 -2.05 0.86
N ASP A 75 -0.29 -1.22 0.71
CA ASP A 75 -0.25 -0.14 -0.28
C ASP A 75 0.21 -0.63 -1.68
N VAL A 76 0.74 -1.86 -1.77
CA VAL A 76 1.18 -2.46 -3.04
C VAL A 76 0.00 -3.12 -3.74
N PRO A 77 -0.46 -2.61 -4.88
CA PRO A 77 -1.51 -3.27 -5.65
C PRO A 77 -1.01 -4.59 -6.24
N VAL A 78 -1.89 -5.59 -6.24
CA VAL A 78 -1.62 -6.90 -6.84
C VAL A 78 -2.56 -7.10 -8.01
N VAL A 79 -2.02 -7.27 -9.20
CA VAL A 79 -2.75 -7.67 -10.41
C VAL A 79 -2.56 -9.15 -10.63
N ILE A 80 -3.65 -9.89 -10.65
CA ILE A 80 -3.64 -11.33 -10.91
C ILE A 80 -3.68 -11.59 -12.41
N ILE A 81 -2.85 -12.52 -12.88
CA ILE A 81 -2.92 -13.04 -14.25
C ILE A 81 -3.14 -14.55 -14.16
N SER A 82 -4.06 -15.12 -14.94
CA SER A 82 -4.30 -16.56 -14.91
C SER A 82 -4.76 -17.13 -16.25
N GLY A 83 -4.26 -18.31 -16.59
CA GLY A 83 -4.66 -19.06 -17.80
C GLY A 83 -5.96 -19.86 -17.65
N HIS A 84 -6.49 -19.98 -16.43
CA HIS A 84 -7.76 -20.65 -16.16
C HIS A 84 -8.77 -19.61 -15.67
N GLY A 85 -9.35 -18.88 -16.62
CA GLY A 85 -10.34 -17.83 -16.39
C GLY A 85 -11.67 -18.36 -15.88
N ASN A 86 -11.71 -18.88 -14.67
CA ASN A 86 -12.98 -19.11 -13.99
C ASN A 86 -13.39 -17.81 -13.28
N ILE A 87 -14.55 -17.28 -13.62
CA ILE A 87 -15.15 -16.10 -12.99
C ILE A 87 -15.12 -16.21 -11.46
N GLU A 88 -15.31 -17.39 -10.92
CA GLU A 88 -15.26 -17.64 -9.47
C GLU A 88 -13.89 -17.34 -8.87
N ILE A 89 -12.80 -17.71 -9.56
CA ILE A 89 -11.42 -17.44 -9.13
C ILE A 89 -11.13 -15.93 -9.21
N ALA A 90 -11.54 -15.27 -10.28
CA ALA A 90 -11.38 -13.83 -10.42
C ALA A 90 -12.12 -13.07 -9.30
N VAL A 91 -13.37 -13.45 -9.03
CA VAL A 91 -14.16 -12.87 -7.93
C VAL A 91 -13.52 -13.15 -6.57
N ALA A 92 -12.99 -14.36 -6.35
CA ALA A 92 -12.30 -14.71 -5.11
C ALA A 92 -11.03 -13.87 -4.91
N ALA A 93 -10.23 -13.69 -5.95
CA ALA A 93 -9.02 -12.87 -5.91
C ALA A 93 -9.34 -11.40 -5.58
N ILE A 94 -10.33 -10.80 -6.24
CA ILE A 94 -10.78 -9.43 -5.96
C ILE A 94 -11.29 -9.29 -4.52
N LYS A 95 -12.10 -10.25 -4.03
CA LYS A 95 -12.57 -10.25 -2.62
C LYS A 95 -11.43 -10.36 -1.62
N GLN A 96 -10.30 -10.97 -2.00
CA GLN A 96 -9.11 -11.08 -1.16
C GLN A 96 -8.15 -9.89 -1.29
N GLY A 97 -8.53 -8.87 -2.05
CA GLY A 97 -7.80 -7.61 -2.15
C GLY A 97 -6.93 -7.46 -3.40
N ALA A 98 -7.04 -8.35 -4.39
CA ALA A 98 -6.43 -8.10 -5.68
C ALA A 98 -7.00 -6.80 -6.29
N PHE A 99 -6.13 -6.03 -6.93
CA PHE A 99 -6.51 -4.79 -7.60
C PHE A 99 -7.35 -5.07 -8.84
N ASP A 100 -6.91 -6.03 -9.65
CA ASP A 100 -7.59 -6.44 -10.87
C ASP A 100 -7.17 -7.88 -11.26
N PHE A 101 -7.86 -8.43 -12.26
CA PHE A 101 -7.62 -9.77 -12.79
C PHE A 101 -7.53 -9.71 -14.32
N ILE A 102 -6.53 -10.39 -14.89
CA ILE A 102 -6.30 -10.50 -16.34
C ILE A 102 -6.28 -11.99 -16.72
N GLU A 103 -7.10 -12.37 -17.69
CA GLU A 103 -7.13 -13.73 -18.21
C GLU A 103 -6.09 -13.91 -19.31
N LYS A 104 -5.35 -15.02 -19.31
CA LYS A 104 -4.47 -15.46 -20.40
C LYS A 104 -5.32 -16.21 -21.48
N PRO A 105 -5.12 -15.96 -22.78
CA PRO A 105 -4.18 -15.00 -23.37
C PRO A 105 -4.68 -13.57 -23.31
N PHE A 106 -3.81 -12.65 -22.95
CA PHE A 106 -4.09 -11.20 -22.88
C PHE A 106 -3.38 -10.46 -24.03
N ASN A 107 -3.89 -9.32 -24.40
CA ASN A 107 -3.23 -8.39 -25.31
C ASN A 107 -2.46 -7.30 -24.53
N THR A 108 -1.50 -6.67 -25.21
CA THR A 108 -0.65 -5.64 -24.64
C THR A 108 -1.46 -4.47 -24.08
N ASP A 109 -2.46 -3.98 -24.82
CA ASP A 109 -3.26 -2.83 -24.41
C ASP A 109 -4.03 -3.11 -23.11
N GLN A 110 -4.63 -4.31 -23.00
CA GLN A 110 -5.33 -4.73 -21.77
C GLN A 110 -4.39 -4.76 -20.57
N LEU A 111 -3.21 -5.35 -20.73
CA LEU A 111 -2.19 -5.39 -19.68
C LEU A 111 -1.81 -3.97 -19.24
N LEU A 112 -1.48 -3.10 -20.17
CA LEU A 112 -1.02 -1.74 -19.89
C LEU A 112 -2.09 -0.87 -19.25
N VAL A 113 -3.36 -0.98 -19.66
CA VAL A 113 -4.47 -0.25 -19.03
C VAL A 113 -4.59 -0.61 -17.56
N VAL A 114 -4.55 -1.91 -17.23
CA VAL A 114 -4.67 -2.37 -15.83
C VAL A 114 -3.44 -1.95 -15.01
N ILE A 115 -2.23 -2.14 -15.55
CA ILE A 115 -0.97 -1.77 -14.89
C ILE A 115 -0.92 -0.27 -14.60
N ASN A 116 -1.24 0.59 -15.57
CA ASN A 116 -1.22 2.04 -15.39
C ASN A 116 -2.21 2.49 -14.31
N ARG A 117 -3.44 1.95 -14.30
CA ARG A 117 -4.43 2.23 -13.24
C ARG A 117 -3.93 1.78 -11.86
N ALA A 118 -3.35 0.59 -11.77
CA ALA A 118 -2.80 0.06 -10.52
C ALA A 118 -1.65 0.92 -9.99
N MET A 119 -0.75 1.37 -10.88
CA MET A 119 0.37 2.25 -10.55
C MET A 119 -0.09 3.63 -10.07
N GLU A 120 -1.12 4.20 -10.71
CA GLU A 120 -1.70 5.47 -10.27
C GLU A 120 -2.27 5.36 -8.84
N VAL A 121 -3.02 4.29 -8.55
CA VAL A 121 -3.57 4.04 -7.21
C VAL A 121 -2.46 3.84 -6.18
N SER A 122 -1.40 3.09 -6.51
CA SER A 122 -0.22 2.92 -5.64
C SER A 122 0.43 4.26 -5.30
N LYS A 123 0.65 5.10 -6.32
CA LYS A 123 1.21 6.45 -6.14
C LYS A 123 0.34 7.30 -5.21
N LEU A 124 -0.96 7.36 -5.45
CA LEU A 124 -1.90 8.14 -4.63
C LEU A 124 -1.95 7.64 -3.17
N ARG A 125 -1.91 6.33 -2.95
CA ARG A 125 -1.86 5.75 -1.59
C ARG A 125 -0.58 6.17 -0.86
N ARG A 126 0.59 6.09 -1.50
CA ARG A 126 1.88 6.50 -0.93
C ARG A 126 1.93 8.00 -0.62
N GLU A 127 1.43 8.84 -1.53
CA GLU A 127 1.32 10.27 -1.29
C GLU A 127 0.44 10.56 -0.07
N ASN A 128 -0.72 9.90 0.03
CA ASN A 128 -1.62 10.06 1.18
C ASN A 128 -0.96 9.59 2.49
N SER A 129 -0.28 8.43 2.48
CA SER A 129 0.46 7.93 3.64
C SER A 129 1.56 8.89 4.07
N SER A 130 2.30 9.46 3.12
CA SER A 130 3.34 10.46 3.38
C SER A 130 2.76 11.74 4.01
N TYR A 131 1.63 12.24 3.49
CA TYR A 131 0.94 13.39 4.08
C TYR A 131 0.44 13.10 5.49
N ARG A 132 -0.11 11.92 5.76
CA ARG A 132 -0.54 11.50 7.10
C ARG A 132 0.64 11.48 8.07
N ILE A 133 1.77 10.89 7.69
CA ILE A 133 2.99 10.85 8.52
C ILE A 133 3.50 12.27 8.81
N GLN A 134 3.56 13.14 7.80
CA GLN A 134 3.96 14.54 7.99
C GLN A 134 3.02 15.31 8.91
N GLN A 135 1.71 15.05 8.82
CA GLN A 135 0.74 15.66 9.73
C GLN A 135 0.92 15.17 11.18
N VAL A 136 1.19 13.89 11.39
CA VAL A 136 1.47 13.32 12.72
C VAL A 136 2.75 13.92 13.29
N MET A 137 3.85 13.97 12.52
CA MET A 137 5.11 14.57 12.97
C MET A 137 4.97 16.07 13.29
N LYS A 138 4.21 16.83 12.50
CA LYS A 138 3.92 18.25 12.78
C LYS A 138 3.03 18.46 14.00
N SER A 139 2.35 17.43 14.49
CA SER A 139 1.49 17.50 15.70
C SER A 139 2.18 17.00 16.96
N GLU A 140 3.43 16.52 16.86
CA GLU A 140 4.18 16.07 18.01
C GLU A 140 4.50 17.25 18.93
N MET A 141 3.94 17.22 20.12
CA MET A 141 4.18 18.22 21.15
C MET A 141 5.49 17.90 21.87
N ILE A 142 6.54 18.68 21.59
CA ILE A 142 7.88 18.47 22.16
C ILE A 142 8.15 19.53 23.23
N GLY A 143 8.45 19.11 24.46
CA GLY A 143 8.82 20.01 25.56
C GLY A 143 9.18 19.27 26.83
N LYS A 144 10.10 19.86 27.64
CA LYS A 144 10.61 19.25 28.89
C LYS A 144 10.19 20.01 30.14
N SER A 145 9.64 21.23 30.01
CA SER A 145 9.25 22.04 31.15
C SER A 145 8.07 21.48 31.93
N THR A 146 7.96 21.79 33.20
CA THR A 146 6.83 21.36 34.06
C THR A 146 5.50 21.91 33.52
N VAL A 147 5.50 23.15 33.05
CA VAL A 147 4.30 23.80 32.45
C VAL A 147 3.85 23.01 31.20
N PHE A 148 4.79 22.63 30.35
CA PHE A 148 4.48 21.84 29.17
C PHE A 148 3.91 20.44 29.51
N LYS A 149 4.51 19.75 30.51
CA LYS A 149 4.00 18.45 30.98
C LYS A 149 2.57 18.56 31.52
N ASN A 150 2.29 19.62 32.30
CA ASN A 150 0.95 19.87 32.81
C ASN A 150 -0.06 20.17 31.69
N LEU A 151 0.34 20.95 30.70
CA LEU A 151 -0.49 21.19 29.51
C LEU A 151 -0.80 19.87 28.79
N LYS A 152 0.21 19.05 28.52
CA LYS A 152 0.04 17.76 27.84
C LYS A 152 -0.93 16.84 28.61
N ASN A 153 -0.75 16.73 29.92
CA ASN A 153 -1.65 15.95 30.77
C ASN A 153 -3.11 16.44 30.73
N ASN A 154 -3.32 17.75 30.62
CA ASN A 154 -4.66 18.32 30.49
C ASN A 154 -5.25 17.99 29.11
N LEU A 155 -4.46 18.08 28.04
CA LEU A 155 -4.88 17.70 26.69
C LEU A 155 -5.25 16.21 26.61
N ASP A 156 -4.48 15.33 27.23
CA ASP A 156 -4.75 13.88 27.30
C ASP A 156 -6.09 13.55 27.98
N LYS A 157 -6.49 14.35 28.99
CA LYS A 157 -7.82 14.21 29.60
C LYS A 157 -8.93 14.67 28.66
N VAL A 158 -8.69 15.78 27.94
CA VAL A 158 -9.65 16.37 26.99
C VAL A 158 -9.88 15.47 25.78
N VAL A 159 -8.83 14.85 25.28
CA VAL A 159 -8.87 13.88 24.14
C VAL A 159 -9.89 12.76 24.39
N LYS A 160 -10.02 12.31 25.62
CA LYS A 160 -10.97 11.24 26.03
C LYS A 160 -12.40 11.73 26.21
N SER A 161 -12.63 13.05 26.17
CA SER A 161 -13.95 13.65 26.36
C SER A 161 -14.55 14.11 25.02
N ASN A 162 -15.89 14.19 24.96
CA ASN A 162 -16.61 14.77 23.82
C ASN A 162 -16.85 16.29 23.97
N SER A 163 -16.13 16.95 24.88
CA SER A 163 -16.31 18.34 25.21
C SER A 163 -15.82 19.28 24.10
N ARG A 164 -16.40 20.48 24.05
CA ARG A 164 -15.85 21.58 23.25
C ARG A 164 -14.61 22.14 23.95
N VAL A 165 -13.56 22.42 23.20
CA VAL A 165 -12.28 22.91 23.72
C VAL A 165 -11.99 24.29 23.14
N LEU A 166 -11.69 25.24 24.03
CA LEU A 166 -11.17 26.56 23.65
C LEU A 166 -9.69 26.64 24.00
N LEU A 167 -8.85 26.84 22.99
CA LEU A 167 -7.40 27.05 23.16
C LEU A 167 -7.10 28.56 23.10
N ASN A 168 -6.68 29.15 24.19
CA ASN A 168 -6.32 30.56 24.27
C ASN A 168 -4.80 30.73 24.50
N GLY A 169 -4.22 31.76 23.90
CA GLY A 169 -2.79 32.08 24.04
C GLY A 169 -2.31 33.07 22.97
N PRO A 170 -1.12 33.65 23.12
CA PRO A 170 -0.57 34.62 22.17
C PRO A 170 -0.30 33.98 20.79
N ALA A 171 -0.06 34.81 19.76
CA ALA A 171 0.37 34.33 18.45
C ALA A 171 1.68 33.53 18.58
N GLY A 172 1.80 32.43 17.84
CA GLY A 172 3.00 31.57 17.86
C GLY A 172 3.12 30.61 19.07
N SER A 173 2.18 30.62 20.04
CA SER A 173 2.24 29.77 21.24
C SER A 173 1.94 28.28 21.01
N GLY A 174 1.78 27.83 19.78
CA GLY A 174 1.54 26.41 19.48
C GLY A 174 0.08 25.96 19.61
N LYS A 175 -0.90 26.88 19.61
CA LYS A 175 -2.33 26.52 19.65
C LYS A 175 -2.75 25.56 18.54
N GLU A 176 -2.21 25.76 17.35
CA GLU A 176 -2.46 24.85 16.21
C GLU A 176 -1.94 23.43 16.46
N VAL A 177 -0.73 23.31 17.04
CA VAL A 177 -0.13 22.03 17.41
C VAL A 177 -0.99 21.33 18.47
N ALA A 178 -1.45 22.06 19.49
CA ALA A 178 -2.33 21.53 20.53
C ALA A 178 -3.70 21.11 19.99
N ALA A 179 -4.32 21.91 19.10
CA ALA A 179 -5.57 21.55 18.45
C ALA A 179 -5.45 20.28 17.60
N ARG A 180 -4.38 20.19 16.84
CA ARG A 180 -4.07 19.02 16.00
C ARG A 180 -3.79 17.78 16.86
N TYR A 181 -3.06 17.95 17.96
CA TYR A 181 -2.83 16.88 18.95
C TYR A 181 -4.14 16.31 19.49
N ILE A 182 -5.08 17.19 19.88
CA ILE A 182 -6.41 16.78 20.35
C ILE A 182 -7.16 16.02 19.25
N HIS A 183 -7.18 16.54 18.01
CA HIS A 183 -7.89 15.93 16.90
C HIS A 183 -7.38 14.51 16.59
N ILE A 184 -6.05 14.37 16.41
CA ILE A 184 -5.43 13.08 16.03
C ILE A 184 -5.61 12.00 17.11
N ASN A 185 -5.60 12.40 18.39
CA ASN A 185 -5.72 11.45 19.50
C ASN A 185 -7.17 11.26 19.98
N SER A 186 -8.14 12.00 19.43
CA SER A 186 -9.56 11.86 19.81
C SER A 186 -10.25 10.74 19.05
N ASN A 187 -11.42 10.32 19.55
CA ASN A 187 -12.31 9.37 18.86
C ASN A 187 -12.95 9.95 17.58
N ARG A 188 -12.71 11.23 17.26
CA ARG A 188 -13.26 11.96 16.10
C ARG A 188 -12.21 12.23 15.01
N LYS A 189 -11.22 11.36 14.89
CA LYS A 189 -10.12 11.49 13.93
C LYS A 189 -10.45 11.06 12.47
N ASN A 190 -11.72 10.80 12.20
CA ASN A 190 -12.24 10.54 10.84
C ASN A 190 -12.87 11.81 10.28
#